data_491fbb2243cb6af113daea90f86f1a66
#
_entry.id   491fbb2243cb6af113daea90f86f1a66
#
_cell.length_a   1.000
_cell.length_b   1.000
_cell.length_c   1.000
_cell.angle_alpha   90.00
_cell.angle_beta   90.00
_cell.angle_gamma   90.00
#
_symmetry.space_group_name_H-M   'P 1'
#
loop_
_entity.id
_entity.type
_entity.pdbx_description
1 polymer ?
#
loop_
_entity_poly.entity_id
_entity_poly.type
_entity_poly.pdbx_seq_one_letter_code
_entity_poly.pdbx_strand_id
1 'polypeptide(L)'
;MAKEKLSEYEQKSKEFIFIYEVAGIVCLLFSLISIARLGIVGKYGMLAFRLMFGDWYFIFLLLLGALGVYFLFVHHKFTVKNIRYLGIIMISLAIITLSHFSMHNFVSKYEGNSFKNTILLYFDYFKTGRSNMMVGGGIIGCILFYLLFLLFSKVGTIIFCIVTIFVGIVFICKKTVFEFFKMINQWIKKCFGGAFKYSKKVNSKIRQFSNDYIIKDKGFKPLPLRKLSNSVVDTSSENKKMIKYVMDIKKELSRLCIFYQDISYIVCNHISVVFIKTYQQVNYEVLRVSLCKILNEPFLIRYDKTHDMIVIEINNIVGSTLNMKEALVHSLDKPLELIIGKDDRNEYVVCDENLLIVSNDNDIYRNYLTSLILYPKFQKTIDEYEIALLDLNYNLTDMNIPGIKYSNSSEFLNEIKSKIDEKLEILNNNNTNNIDEYNKNSPEKLKKSLIYINGVEKMDDNYDYKQILEYLLITGSNIGYKFIVGCTADSSNMANLIKVFSYRVFLTNNFNNVENYINHRMITSINGKIEGFLKYRDLLIRISLLMIKKEELSKIKK
;
A
#
# COMPACT_ATOMS: atom_id res chain seq x y z
N MET A 1 -43.17 -64.22 21.05
CA MET A 1 -42.84 -63.82 19.67
C MET A 1 -42.75 -62.32 19.46
N ALA A 2 -43.77 -61.48 19.68
CA ALA A 2 -43.69 -60.04 19.45
C ALA A 2 -42.76 -59.30 20.45
N LYS A 3 -42.79 -59.62 21.75
CA LYS A 3 -41.90 -59.08 22.79
C LYS A 3 -40.43 -59.52 22.59
N GLU A 4 -40.18 -60.74 22.15
CA GLU A 4 -38.82 -61.21 21.89
C GLU A 4 -38.21 -60.54 20.66
N LYS A 5 -38.99 -60.34 19.59
CA LYS A 5 -38.54 -59.59 18.40
C LYS A 5 -38.27 -58.11 18.72
N LEU A 6 -39.01 -57.50 19.65
CA LEU A 6 -38.79 -56.13 20.09
C LEU A 6 -37.51 -56.01 20.91
N SER A 7 -37.24 -56.97 21.83
CA SER A 7 -36.01 -57.00 22.62
C SER A 7 -34.79 -57.24 21.76
N GLU A 8 -34.88 -58.10 20.75
CA GLU A 8 -33.79 -58.39 19.79
C GLU A 8 -33.52 -57.16 18.90
N TYR A 9 -34.52 -56.38 18.53
CA TYR A 9 -34.38 -55.12 17.78
C TYR A 9 -33.75 -54.01 18.61
N GLU A 10 -34.15 -53.88 19.88
CA GLU A 10 -33.53 -52.93 20.83
C GLU A 10 -32.08 -53.28 21.13
N GLN A 11 -31.75 -54.56 21.28
CA GLN A 11 -30.38 -55.00 21.54
C GLN A 11 -29.47 -54.76 20.32
N LYS A 12 -29.93 -55.07 19.10
CA LYS A 12 -29.23 -54.73 17.85
C LYS A 12 -29.02 -53.23 17.68
N SER A 13 -30.02 -52.43 18.02
CA SER A 13 -29.88 -50.96 17.93
C SER A 13 -28.83 -50.41 18.91
N LYS A 14 -28.77 -50.94 20.12
CA LYS A 14 -27.75 -50.56 21.12
C LYS A 14 -26.35 -51.00 20.68
N GLU A 15 -26.19 -52.19 20.10
CA GLU A 15 -24.90 -52.66 19.56
C GLU A 15 -24.41 -51.75 18.40
N PHE A 16 -25.32 -51.33 17.53
CA PHE A 16 -24.97 -50.39 16.46
C PHE A 16 -24.56 -49.02 16.99
N ILE A 17 -25.23 -48.47 17.97
CA ILE A 17 -24.85 -47.20 18.63
C ILE A 17 -23.47 -47.30 19.24
N PHE A 18 -23.20 -48.38 20.01
CA PHE A 18 -21.92 -48.60 20.64
C PHE A 18 -20.77 -48.68 19.61
N ILE A 19 -20.94 -49.34 18.46
CA ILE A 19 -19.94 -49.43 17.41
C ILE A 19 -19.59 -48.01 16.86
N TYR A 20 -20.58 -47.15 16.65
CA TYR A 20 -20.31 -45.78 16.19
C TYR A 20 -19.61 -44.93 17.25
N GLU A 21 -19.98 -45.05 18.53
CA GLU A 21 -19.30 -44.36 19.62
C GLU A 21 -17.82 -44.75 19.73
N VAL A 22 -17.54 -46.07 19.70
CA VAL A 22 -16.15 -46.59 19.75
C VAL A 22 -15.37 -46.09 18.52
N ALA A 23 -15.94 -46.21 17.32
CA ALA A 23 -15.30 -45.76 16.10
C ALA A 23 -15.05 -44.23 16.15
N GLY A 24 -16.01 -43.48 16.70
CA GLY A 24 -15.89 -42.02 16.90
C GLY A 24 -14.73 -41.64 17.82
N ILE A 25 -14.63 -42.33 18.97
CA ILE A 25 -13.54 -42.12 19.93
C ILE A 25 -12.18 -42.46 19.30
N VAL A 26 -12.09 -43.57 18.59
CA VAL A 26 -10.83 -43.99 17.93
C VAL A 26 -10.41 -43.00 16.86
N CYS A 27 -11.32 -42.54 15.98
CA CYS A 27 -11.02 -41.54 14.96
C CYS A 27 -10.56 -40.24 15.57
N LEU A 28 -11.22 -39.77 16.63
CA LEU A 28 -10.91 -38.51 17.30
C LEU A 28 -9.54 -38.58 18.01
N LEU A 29 -9.29 -39.64 18.78
CA LEU A 29 -8.01 -39.86 19.46
C LEU A 29 -6.86 -39.96 18.46
N PHE A 30 -7.04 -40.78 17.40
CA PHE A 30 -6.03 -40.93 16.37
C PHE A 30 -5.70 -39.62 15.67
N SER A 31 -6.72 -38.81 15.34
CA SER A 31 -6.57 -37.47 14.78
C SER A 31 -5.76 -36.58 15.70
N LEU A 32 -6.15 -36.47 16.98
CA LEU A 32 -5.47 -35.63 17.96
C LEU A 32 -4.02 -36.05 18.20
N ILE A 33 -3.78 -37.34 18.38
CA ILE A 33 -2.43 -37.92 18.58
C ILE A 33 -1.55 -37.66 17.36
N SER A 34 -2.10 -37.80 16.14
CA SER A 34 -1.36 -37.56 14.89
C SER A 34 -1.07 -36.07 14.65
N ILE A 35 -2.00 -35.19 14.95
CA ILE A 35 -1.80 -33.72 14.85
C ILE A 35 -0.74 -33.27 15.84
N ALA A 36 -0.82 -33.74 17.10
CA ALA A 36 0.11 -33.38 18.16
C ALA A 36 1.45 -34.17 18.05
N ARG A 37 1.56 -35.09 17.12
CA ARG A 37 2.76 -35.96 16.88
C ARG A 37 3.20 -36.72 18.15
N LEU A 38 2.26 -37.15 18.96
CA LEU A 38 2.55 -37.77 20.25
C LEU A 38 3.01 -39.21 20.07
N GLY A 39 4.19 -39.53 20.58
CA GLY A 39 4.79 -40.87 20.56
C GLY A 39 5.01 -41.41 19.14
N ILE A 40 5.20 -42.72 19.05
CA ILE A 40 5.46 -43.43 17.80
C ILE A 40 4.22 -43.41 16.91
N VAL A 41 3.03 -43.68 17.47
CA VAL A 41 1.76 -43.76 16.75
C VAL A 41 1.41 -42.39 16.12
N GLY A 42 1.54 -41.28 16.86
CA GLY A 42 1.28 -39.96 16.34
C GLY A 42 2.25 -39.54 15.25
N LYS A 43 3.54 -39.84 15.42
CA LYS A 43 4.56 -39.54 14.40
C LYS A 43 4.28 -40.30 13.09
N TYR A 44 4.07 -41.61 13.15
CA TYR A 44 3.82 -42.42 11.94
C TYR A 44 2.41 -42.17 11.37
N GLY A 45 1.40 -41.87 12.19
CA GLY A 45 0.08 -41.42 11.73
C GLY A 45 0.16 -40.15 10.91
N MET A 46 0.86 -39.14 11.41
CA MET A 46 1.12 -37.89 10.68
C MET A 46 1.89 -38.14 9.37
N LEU A 47 2.96 -38.96 9.41
CA LEU A 47 3.75 -39.31 8.23
C LEU A 47 2.93 -40.03 7.17
N ALA A 48 2.06 -40.98 7.57
CA ALA A 48 1.18 -41.71 6.65
C ALA A 48 0.17 -40.78 5.96
N PHE A 49 -0.49 -39.90 6.73
CA PHE A 49 -1.40 -38.91 6.14
C PHE A 49 -0.66 -37.93 5.24
N ARG A 50 0.52 -37.50 5.60
CA ARG A 50 1.35 -36.63 4.78
C ARG A 50 1.84 -37.31 3.51
N LEU A 51 2.16 -38.59 3.58
CA LEU A 51 2.49 -39.40 2.41
C LEU A 51 1.31 -39.50 1.44
N MET A 52 0.08 -39.66 1.95
CA MET A 52 -1.12 -39.79 1.12
C MET A 52 -1.60 -38.45 0.52
N PHE A 53 -1.71 -37.40 1.35
CA PHE A 53 -2.34 -36.13 1.01
C PHE A 53 -1.35 -34.98 0.84
N GLY A 54 -0.05 -35.25 0.99
CA GLY A 54 1.00 -34.24 0.87
C GLY A 54 0.97 -33.19 1.96
N ASP A 55 1.26 -31.98 1.59
CA ASP A 55 1.32 -30.84 2.53
C ASP A 55 -0.07 -30.43 3.07
N TRP A 56 -1.16 -30.98 2.51
CA TRP A 56 -2.54 -30.79 2.97
C TRP A 56 -3.00 -31.79 4.05
N TYR A 57 -2.11 -32.68 4.51
CA TYR A 57 -2.40 -33.74 5.49
C TYR A 57 -3.13 -33.24 6.75
N PHE A 58 -2.81 -32.04 7.20
CA PHE A 58 -3.41 -31.45 8.40
C PHE A 58 -4.93 -31.26 8.27
N ILE A 59 -5.40 -30.81 7.11
CA ILE A 59 -6.83 -30.67 6.83
C ILE A 59 -7.53 -32.03 6.86
N PHE A 60 -6.91 -33.08 6.30
CA PHE A 60 -7.49 -34.43 6.32
C PHE A 60 -7.49 -35.05 7.71
N LEU A 61 -6.51 -34.76 8.55
CA LEU A 61 -6.54 -35.14 9.96
C LEU A 61 -7.65 -34.41 10.72
N LEU A 62 -7.87 -33.13 10.48
CA LEU A 62 -9.00 -32.38 11.06
C LEU A 62 -10.36 -32.93 10.60
N LEU A 63 -10.48 -33.29 9.32
CA LEU A 63 -11.69 -33.93 8.79
C LEU A 63 -11.95 -35.30 9.43
N LEU A 64 -10.89 -36.08 9.68
CA LEU A 64 -11.01 -37.33 10.41
C LEU A 64 -11.48 -37.12 11.86
N GLY A 65 -10.96 -36.11 12.54
CA GLY A 65 -11.43 -35.70 13.87
C GLY A 65 -12.90 -35.27 13.87
N ALA A 66 -13.29 -34.45 12.89
CA ALA A 66 -14.68 -34.01 12.71
C ALA A 66 -15.61 -35.21 12.42
N LEU A 67 -15.18 -36.18 11.63
CA LEU A 67 -15.92 -37.44 11.39
C LEU A 67 -16.08 -38.22 12.70
N GLY A 68 -15.03 -38.27 13.53
CA GLY A 68 -15.09 -38.88 14.86
C GLY A 68 -16.14 -38.21 15.74
N VAL A 69 -16.18 -36.89 15.79
CA VAL A 69 -17.21 -36.11 16.51
C VAL A 69 -18.61 -36.40 15.93
N TYR A 70 -18.76 -36.45 14.60
CA TYR A 70 -20.01 -36.81 13.95
C TYR A 70 -20.53 -38.18 14.41
N PHE A 71 -19.69 -39.22 14.44
CA PHE A 71 -20.09 -40.56 14.89
C PHE A 71 -20.51 -40.59 16.37
N LEU A 72 -19.89 -39.76 17.22
CA LEU A 72 -20.24 -39.68 18.63
C LEU A 72 -21.65 -39.09 18.88
N PHE A 73 -22.04 -38.11 18.04
CA PHE A 73 -23.30 -37.39 18.26
C PHE A 73 -24.47 -37.86 17.40
N VAL A 74 -24.19 -38.37 16.19
CA VAL A 74 -25.28 -38.64 15.20
C VAL A 74 -25.63 -40.12 15.13
N HIS A 75 -24.72 -41.07 15.52
CA HIS A 75 -24.92 -42.54 15.58
C HIS A 75 -25.46 -43.16 14.29
N HIS A 76 -25.22 -42.52 13.13
CA HIS A 76 -25.71 -42.98 11.83
C HIS A 76 -24.57 -43.09 10.81
N LYS A 77 -24.78 -43.97 9.80
CA LYS A 77 -23.84 -44.08 8.68
C LYS A 77 -23.73 -42.74 7.96
N PHE A 78 -22.48 -42.33 7.80
CA PHE A 78 -22.15 -41.19 6.95
C PHE A 78 -22.50 -41.52 5.50
N THR A 79 -23.61 -40.97 5.00
CA THR A 79 -24.08 -41.22 3.63
C THR A 79 -23.58 -40.11 2.68
N VAL A 80 -22.70 -40.48 1.74
CA VAL A 80 -22.15 -39.56 0.71
C VAL A 80 -23.19 -39.27 -0.42
N LYS A 81 -24.44 -39.65 -0.25
CA LYS A 81 -25.48 -39.46 -1.29
C LYS A 81 -25.80 -37.97 -1.64
N ASN A 82 -25.34 -37.02 -0.84
CA ASN A 82 -25.56 -35.63 -1.12
C ASN A 82 -24.50 -35.10 -2.09
N ILE A 83 -24.96 -34.53 -3.22
CA ILE A 83 -24.09 -33.96 -4.27
C ILE A 83 -23.07 -32.93 -3.76
N ARG A 84 -23.32 -32.32 -2.59
CA ARG A 84 -22.39 -31.38 -1.94
C ARG A 84 -21.09 -32.06 -1.53
N TYR A 85 -21.16 -33.31 -1.00
CA TYR A 85 -19.96 -34.04 -0.62
C TYR A 85 -19.11 -34.42 -1.84
N LEU A 86 -19.77 -34.73 -2.97
CA LEU A 86 -19.05 -34.96 -4.22
C LEU A 86 -18.31 -33.69 -4.67
N GLY A 87 -18.95 -32.51 -4.53
CA GLY A 87 -18.29 -31.22 -4.80
C GLY A 87 -17.06 -30.98 -3.92
N ILE A 88 -17.13 -31.30 -2.61
CA ILE A 88 -16.00 -31.16 -1.68
C ILE A 88 -14.87 -32.10 -2.08
N ILE A 89 -15.17 -33.36 -2.42
CA ILE A 89 -14.18 -34.34 -2.86
C ILE A 89 -13.48 -33.87 -4.14
N MET A 90 -14.24 -33.40 -5.14
CA MET A 90 -13.68 -32.87 -6.39
C MET A 90 -12.72 -31.71 -6.15
N ILE A 91 -13.10 -30.73 -5.31
CA ILE A 91 -12.25 -29.60 -4.96
C ILE A 91 -10.98 -30.09 -4.26
N SER A 92 -11.10 -30.99 -3.27
CA SER A 92 -9.96 -31.52 -2.53
C SER A 92 -8.96 -32.23 -3.45
N LEU A 93 -9.44 -33.07 -4.36
CA LEU A 93 -8.58 -33.78 -5.33
C LEU A 93 -7.90 -32.80 -6.29
N ALA A 94 -8.60 -31.80 -6.78
CA ALA A 94 -8.01 -30.78 -7.65
C ALA A 94 -6.93 -29.95 -6.95
N ILE A 95 -7.16 -29.56 -5.68
CA ILE A 95 -6.17 -28.82 -4.87
C ILE A 95 -4.92 -29.66 -4.62
N ILE A 96 -5.09 -30.93 -4.23
CA ILE A 96 -3.97 -31.86 -4.01
C ILE A 96 -3.17 -32.05 -5.31
N THR A 97 -3.85 -32.18 -6.45
CA THR A 97 -3.21 -32.31 -7.76
C THR A 97 -2.43 -31.04 -8.11
N LEU A 98 -2.99 -29.85 -7.90
CA LEU A 98 -2.30 -28.58 -8.12
C LEU A 98 -1.08 -28.43 -7.19
N SER A 99 -1.19 -28.84 -5.94
CA SER A 99 -0.07 -28.81 -4.98
C SER A 99 1.12 -29.67 -5.46
N HIS A 100 0.87 -30.72 -6.24
CA HIS A 100 1.93 -31.57 -6.77
C HIS A 100 2.82 -30.90 -7.82
N PHE A 101 2.40 -29.78 -8.43
CA PHE A 101 3.21 -29.03 -9.39
C PHE A 101 4.55 -28.59 -8.82
N SER A 102 4.59 -28.16 -7.56
CA SER A 102 5.83 -27.72 -6.91
C SER A 102 6.83 -28.88 -6.80
N MET A 103 6.34 -30.07 -6.42
CA MET A 103 7.15 -31.27 -6.34
C MET A 103 7.63 -31.74 -7.71
N HIS A 104 6.77 -31.73 -8.72
CA HIS A 104 7.15 -32.06 -10.09
C HIS A 104 8.25 -31.13 -10.62
N ASN A 105 8.15 -29.82 -10.41
CA ASN A 105 9.16 -28.86 -10.82
C ASN A 105 10.50 -29.05 -10.07
N PHE A 106 10.47 -29.59 -8.86
CA PHE A 106 11.67 -29.95 -8.12
C PHE A 106 12.31 -31.21 -8.70
N VAL A 107 11.52 -32.26 -8.88
CA VAL A 107 12.01 -33.59 -9.32
C VAL A 107 12.42 -33.59 -10.79
N SER A 108 11.79 -32.80 -11.65
CA SER A 108 12.12 -32.68 -13.08
C SER A 108 13.52 -32.11 -13.35
N LYS A 109 14.22 -31.59 -12.34
CA LYS A 109 15.62 -31.17 -12.44
C LYS A 109 16.63 -32.33 -12.34
N TYR A 110 16.19 -33.49 -11.90
CA TYR A 110 17.01 -34.69 -11.80
C TYR A 110 16.84 -35.54 -13.06
N GLU A 111 17.92 -36.20 -13.49
CA GLU A 111 17.89 -37.11 -14.63
C GLU A 111 16.97 -38.30 -14.38
N GLY A 112 16.25 -38.73 -15.41
CA GLY A 112 15.38 -39.89 -15.39
C GLY A 112 13.89 -39.59 -15.35
N ASN A 113 13.09 -40.63 -15.07
CA ASN A 113 11.64 -40.55 -15.05
C ASN A 113 11.16 -39.82 -13.76
N SER A 114 10.58 -38.66 -13.91
CA SER A 114 10.11 -37.81 -12.79
C SER A 114 9.09 -38.51 -11.89
N PHE A 115 8.20 -39.34 -12.43
CA PHE A 115 7.27 -40.16 -11.63
C PHE A 115 7.99 -41.15 -10.72
N LYS A 116 8.93 -41.91 -11.29
CA LYS A 116 9.73 -42.89 -10.53
C LYS A 116 10.56 -42.19 -9.44
N ASN A 117 11.19 -41.09 -9.79
CA ASN A 117 11.99 -40.32 -8.84
C ASN A 117 11.13 -39.76 -7.69
N THR A 118 9.91 -39.32 -7.98
CA THR A 118 8.96 -38.85 -6.93
C THR A 118 8.59 -39.97 -5.97
N ILE A 119 8.28 -41.17 -6.49
CA ILE A 119 7.92 -42.32 -5.67
C ILE A 119 9.11 -42.77 -4.79
N LEU A 120 10.32 -42.78 -5.33
CA LEU A 120 11.53 -43.11 -4.55
C LEU A 120 11.75 -42.08 -3.41
N LEU A 121 11.57 -40.78 -3.66
CA LEU A 121 11.65 -39.74 -2.64
C LEU A 121 10.59 -39.92 -1.56
N TYR A 122 9.38 -40.35 -1.89
CA TYR A 122 8.33 -40.60 -0.91
C TYR A 122 8.67 -41.79 -0.01
N PHE A 123 9.25 -42.86 -0.54
CA PHE A 123 9.72 -44.00 0.26
C PHE A 123 10.88 -43.61 1.18
N ASP A 124 11.83 -42.81 0.68
CA ASP A 124 12.94 -42.32 1.51
C ASP A 124 12.43 -41.39 2.62
N TYR A 125 11.49 -40.52 2.31
CA TYR A 125 10.80 -39.64 3.27
C TYR A 125 10.16 -40.45 4.41
N PHE A 126 9.44 -41.53 4.06
CA PHE A 126 8.75 -42.36 5.05
C PHE A 126 9.77 -43.16 5.93
N LYS A 127 10.83 -43.65 5.33
CA LYS A 127 11.90 -44.37 6.05
C LYS A 127 12.69 -43.48 6.99
N THR A 128 13.06 -42.31 6.54
CA THR A 128 13.91 -41.37 7.32
C THR A 128 13.12 -40.57 8.35
N GLY A 129 11.80 -40.48 8.21
CA GLY A 129 10.93 -39.71 9.11
C GLY A 129 11.24 -38.21 9.14
N ARG A 130 11.88 -37.68 8.11
CA ARG A 130 12.23 -36.24 8.01
C ARG A 130 10.97 -35.41 7.69
N SER A 131 10.55 -34.57 8.63
CA SER A 131 9.33 -33.79 8.51
C SER A 131 9.44 -32.51 7.63
N ASN A 132 10.66 -32.13 7.24
CA ASN A 132 10.91 -30.84 6.58
C ASN A 132 11.03 -30.92 5.05
N MET A 133 10.85 -32.07 4.44
CA MET A 133 10.88 -32.21 2.98
C MET A 133 9.54 -31.81 2.36
N MET A 134 9.60 -31.15 1.19
CA MET A 134 8.41 -30.84 0.38
C MET A 134 7.83 -32.16 -0.17
N VAL A 135 6.55 -32.41 0.06
CA VAL A 135 5.83 -33.61 -0.37
C VAL A 135 4.79 -33.30 -1.46
N GLY A 136 4.49 -32.03 -1.63
CA GLY A 136 3.50 -31.57 -2.62
C GLY A 136 2.11 -32.13 -2.35
N GLY A 137 1.51 -32.79 -3.35
CA GLY A 137 0.18 -33.41 -3.24
C GLY A 137 0.16 -34.84 -2.67
N GLY A 138 1.28 -35.37 -2.18
CA GLY A 138 1.41 -36.77 -1.73
C GLY A 138 1.21 -37.78 -2.87
N ILE A 139 1.02 -39.04 -2.51
CA ILE A 139 0.82 -40.15 -3.49
C ILE A 139 -0.44 -39.91 -4.32
N ILE A 140 -1.54 -39.47 -3.69
CA ILE A 140 -2.81 -39.26 -4.40
C ILE A 140 -2.63 -38.13 -5.42
N GLY A 141 -2.04 -37.00 -5.02
CA GLY A 141 -1.76 -35.87 -5.93
C GLY A 141 -0.76 -36.26 -7.01
N CYS A 142 0.25 -37.08 -6.71
CA CYS A 142 1.23 -37.55 -7.66
C CYS A 142 0.57 -38.40 -8.77
N ILE A 143 -0.23 -39.39 -8.42
CA ILE A 143 -0.91 -40.26 -9.40
C ILE A 143 -1.85 -39.42 -10.29
N LEU A 144 -2.69 -38.60 -9.69
CA LEU A 144 -3.64 -37.76 -10.43
C LEU A 144 -2.90 -36.74 -11.33
N PHE A 145 -1.85 -36.12 -10.81
CA PHE A 145 -1.04 -35.18 -11.57
C PHE A 145 -0.40 -35.83 -12.80
N TYR A 146 0.30 -36.93 -12.66
CA TYR A 146 0.98 -37.56 -13.79
C TYR A 146 0.00 -38.16 -14.80
N LEU A 147 -1.16 -38.66 -14.35
CA LEU A 147 -2.23 -39.12 -15.24
C LEU A 147 -2.78 -37.94 -16.08
N LEU A 148 -3.10 -36.80 -15.45
CA LEU A 148 -3.57 -35.62 -16.16
C LEU A 148 -2.47 -34.97 -17.00
N PHE A 149 -1.23 -34.98 -16.53
CA PHE A 149 -0.09 -34.47 -17.27
C PHE A 149 0.16 -35.25 -18.57
N LEU A 150 -0.02 -36.58 -18.53
CA LEU A 150 0.09 -37.43 -19.70
C LEU A 150 -1.00 -37.12 -20.74
N LEU A 151 -2.23 -36.83 -20.27
CA LEU A 151 -3.39 -36.56 -21.15
C LEU A 151 -3.41 -35.15 -21.69
N PHE A 152 -3.08 -34.14 -20.89
CA PHE A 152 -3.35 -32.73 -21.16
C PHE A 152 -2.10 -31.83 -21.13
N SER A 153 -0.91 -32.37 -20.90
CA SER A 153 0.30 -31.61 -20.65
C SER A 153 0.21 -30.68 -19.43
N LYS A 154 1.25 -29.86 -19.16
CA LYS A 154 1.34 -28.99 -17.98
C LYS A 154 0.20 -27.96 -17.92
N VAL A 155 -0.04 -27.25 -19.01
CA VAL A 155 -1.06 -26.19 -19.06
C VAL A 155 -2.47 -26.78 -18.99
N GLY A 156 -2.71 -27.86 -19.71
CA GLY A 156 -4.00 -28.51 -19.72
C GLY A 156 -4.38 -29.11 -18.36
N THR A 157 -3.42 -29.64 -17.59
CA THR A 157 -3.65 -30.11 -16.21
C THR A 157 -4.11 -28.96 -15.29
N ILE A 158 -3.50 -27.78 -15.40
CA ILE A 158 -3.93 -26.60 -14.61
C ILE A 158 -5.36 -26.22 -14.96
N ILE A 159 -5.66 -26.13 -16.27
CA ILE A 159 -7.01 -25.75 -16.74
C ILE A 159 -8.03 -26.78 -16.25
N PHE A 160 -7.72 -28.08 -16.39
CA PHE A 160 -8.60 -29.15 -15.91
C PHE A 160 -8.88 -29.04 -14.40
N CYS A 161 -7.86 -28.80 -13.58
CA CYS A 161 -8.04 -28.62 -12.14
C CYS A 161 -8.89 -27.41 -11.81
N ILE A 162 -8.71 -26.28 -12.50
CA ILE A 162 -9.52 -25.06 -12.32
C ILE A 162 -10.99 -25.36 -12.66
N VAL A 163 -11.26 -26.04 -13.77
CA VAL A 163 -12.62 -26.43 -14.16
C VAL A 163 -13.22 -27.38 -13.13
N THR A 164 -12.45 -28.35 -12.63
CA THR A 164 -12.91 -29.30 -11.60
C THR A 164 -13.26 -28.58 -10.30
N ILE A 165 -12.46 -27.59 -9.87
CA ILE A 165 -12.79 -26.75 -8.69
C ILE A 165 -14.09 -25.98 -8.94
N PHE A 166 -14.25 -25.39 -10.11
CA PHE A 166 -15.45 -24.66 -10.48
C PHE A 166 -16.71 -25.55 -10.42
N VAL A 167 -16.67 -26.73 -11.02
CA VAL A 167 -17.78 -27.70 -10.98
C VAL A 167 -18.05 -28.13 -9.54
N GLY A 168 -17.01 -28.39 -8.75
CA GLY A 168 -17.12 -28.74 -7.33
C GLY A 168 -17.86 -27.65 -6.51
N ILE A 169 -17.56 -26.39 -6.76
CA ILE A 169 -18.23 -25.25 -6.09
C ILE A 169 -19.73 -25.20 -6.50
N VAL A 170 -20.03 -25.40 -7.78
CA VAL A 170 -21.42 -25.47 -8.28
C VAL A 170 -22.21 -26.58 -7.57
N PHE A 171 -21.61 -27.75 -7.38
CA PHE A 171 -22.22 -28.87 -6.66
C PHE A 171 -22.46 -28.56 -5.17
N ILE A 172 -21.53 -27.87 -4.51
CA ILE A 172 -21.70 -27.44 -3.11
C ILE A 172 -22.85 -26.43 -3.00
N CYS A 173 -22.93 -25.46 -3.92
CA CYS A 173 -23.96 -24.45 -3.91
C CYS A 173 -25.34 -24.97 -4.30
N LYS A 174 -25.45 -26.16 -4.94
CA LYS A 174 -26.69 -26.71 -5.50
C LYS A 174 -27.42 -25.72 -6.42
N LYS A 175 -26.70 -24.96 -7.18
CA LYS A 175 -27.24 -23.96 -8.12
C LYS A 175 -26.85 -24.30 -9.55
N THR A 176 -27.64 -23.83 -10.50
CA THR A 176 -27.25 -23.94 -11.91
C THR A 176 -26.02 -23.04 -12.17
N VAL A 177 -25.23 -23.38 -13.18
CA VAL A 177 -24.06 -22.59 -13.58
C VAL A 177 -24.43 -21.12 -13.81
N PHE A 178 -25.59 -20.87 -14.42
CA PHE A 178 -26.10 -19.52 -14.68
C PHE A 178 -26.43 -18.76 -13.39
N GLU A 179 -27.11 -19.40 -12.45
CA GLU A 179 -27.44 -18.82 -11.14
C GLU A 179 -26.16 -18.55 -10.32
N PHE A 180 -25.14 -19.42 -10.47
CA PHE A 180 -23.85 -19.22 -9.82
C PHE A 180 -23.13 -17.98 -10.36
N PHE A 181 -23.08 -17.79 -11.68
CA PHE A 181 -22.55 -16.56 -12.28
C PHE A 181 -23.34 -15.31 -11.88
N LYS A 182 -24.67 -15.41 -11.78
CA LYS A 182 -25.50 -14.30 -11.29
C LYS A 182 -25.17 -13.95 -9.84
N MET A 183 -24.97 -14.97 -9.00
CA MET A 183 -24.58 -14.79 -7.59
C MET A 183 -23.17 -14.18 -7.47
N ILE A 184 -22.18 -14.65 -8.24
CA ILE A 184 -20.83 -14.07 -8.28
C ILE A 184 -20.91 -12.61 -8.72
N ASN A 185 -21.67 -12.29 -9.77
CA ASN A 185 -21.82 -10.92 -10.25
C ASN A 185 -22.49 -10.02 -9.19
N GLN A 186 -23.45 -10.55 -8.43
CA GLN A 186 -24.06 -9.85 -7.30
C GLN A 186 -23.07 -9.69 -6.15
N TRP A 187 -22.24 -10.70 -5.86
CA TRP A 187 -21.22 -10.66 -4.82
C TRP A 187 -20.06 -9.72 -5.20
N ILE A 188 -19.60 -9.77 -6.45
CA ILE A 188 -18.64 -8.81 -7.01
C ILE A 188 -19.20 -7.39 -6.94
N LYS A 189 -20.47 -7.19 -7.31
CA LYS A 189 -21.14 -5.89 -7.14
C LYS A 189 -21.27 -5.47 -5.67
N LYS A 190 -21.36 -6.39 -4.75
CA LYS A 190 -21.44 -6.10 -3.30
C LYS A 190 -20.05 -5.86 -2.68
N CYS A 191 -19.04 -6.65 -3.05
CA CYS A 191 -17.68 -6.49 -2.55
C CYS A 191 -16.92 -5.35 -3.25
N PHE A 192 -17.06 -5.24 -4.57
CA PHE A 192 -16.45 -4.20 -5.39
C PHE A 192 -17.41 -3.06 -5.70
N GLY A 193 -18.70 -3.19 -5.39
CA GLY A 193 -19.69 -2.14 -5.55
C GLY A 193 -19.40 -0.92 -4.68
N GLY A 194 -18.69 -1.09 -3.56
CA GLY A 194 -18.07 -0.01 -2.81
C GLY A 194 -16.99 0.69 -3.62
N ALA A 195 -16.07 -0.06 -4.21
CA ALA A 195 -15.00 0.48 -5.06
C ALA A 195 -15.54 0.98 -6.42
N PHE A 196 -16.53 0.28 -7.00
CA PHE A 196 -17.20 0.70 -8.22
C PHE A 196 -18.21 1.84 -7.98
N LYS A 197 -18.90 1.86 -6.83
CA LYS A 197 -19.66 3.03 -6.35
C LYS A 197 -18.73 4.18 -6.00
N TYR A 198 -17.54 3.93 -5.45
CA TYR A 198 -16.53 4.94 -5.20
C TYR A 198 -15.98 5.50 -6.51
N SER A 199 -15.63 4.66 -7.49
CA SER A 199 -15.22 5.09 -8.83
C SER A 199 -16.36 5.79 -9.60
N LYS A 200 -17.59 5.28 -9.52
CA LYS A 200 -18.76 5.92 -10.11
C LYS A 200 -19.18 7.19 -9.36
N LYS A 201 -19.03 7.21 -8.03
CA LYS A 201 -19.25 8.39 -7.18
C LYS A 201 -18.14 9.43 -7.37
N VAL A 202 -16.89 9.01 -7.63
CA VAL A 202 -15.79 9.89 -8.03
C VAL A 202 -16.04 10.43 -9.45
N ASN A 203 -16.43 9.60 -10.42
CA ASN A 203 -16.78 10.06 -11.77
C ASN A 203 -18.07 10.88 -11.81
N SER A 204 -19.09 10.56 -11.00
CA SER A 204 -20.28 11.39 -10.87
C SER A 204 -19.99 12.68 -10.09
N LYS A 205 -19.15 12.64 -9.07
CA LYS A 205 -18.66 13.83 -8.39
C LYS A 205 -17.78 14.70 -9.29
N ILE A 206 -16.93 14.10 -10.15
CA ILE A 206 -16.18 14.84 -11.18
C ILE A 206 -17.14 15.46 -12.20
N ARG A 207 -18.21 14.78 -12.61
CA ARG A 207 -19.27 15.33 -13.46
C ARG A 207 -20.14 16.35 -12.73
N GLN A 208 -20.53 16.11 -11.50
CA GLN A 208 -21.22 17.08 -10.64
C GLN A 208 -20.34 18.29 -10.35
N PHE A 209 -19.04 18.07 -10.07
CA PHE A 209 -18.05 19.14 -9.94
C PHE A 209 -17.94 19.99 -11.21
N SER A 210 -18.20 19.42 -12.39
CA SER A 210 -18.23 20.19 -13.64
C SER A 210 -19.59 20.82 -13.96
N ASN A 211 -20.71 20.34 -13.39
CA ASN A 211 -22.06 20.79 -13.70
C ASN A 211 -22.71 21.64 -12.61
N ASP A 212 -22.37 21.45 -11.31
CA ASP A 212 -22.95 22.23 -10.19
C ASP A 212 -22.37 23.64 -10.05
N TYR A 213 -21.41 24.01 -10.91
CA TYR A 213 -20.81 25.34 -10.96
C TYR A 213 -21.46 26.32 -11.93
N ILE A 214 -22.64 25.99 -12.41
CA ILE A 214 -23.48 26.96 -13.08
C ILE A 214 -24.56 27.36 -12.07
N ILE A 215 -24.47 28.62 -11.58
CA ILE A 215 -25.44 29.31 -10.75
C ILE A 215 -25.21 29.23 -9.22
N LYS A 216 -24.63 30.22 -8.65
CA LYS A 216 -25.09 31.28 -7.75
C LYS A 216 -23.95 31.97 -7.01
N ASP A 217 -24.03 33.26 -7.08
CA ASP A 217 -23.42 34.31 -6.27
C ASP A 217 -21.88 34.51 -6.28
N LYS A 218 -21.56 35.79 -6.27
CA LYS A 218 -20.30 36.53 -6.31
C LYS A 218 -19.16 36.07 -5.39
N GLY A 219 -19.09 34.74 -5.14
CA GLY A 219 -18.03 34.05 -4.45
C GLY A 219 -16.96 33.53 -5.43
N PHE A 220 -15.80 33.27 -4.92
CA PHE A 220 -14.64 32.79 -5.63
C PHE A 220 -14.92 31.39 -6.22
N LYS A 221 -14.95 31.25 -7.54
CA LYS A 221 -15.23 29.94 -8.17
C LYS A 221 -13.96 29.07 -8.24
N PRO A 222 -13.98 27.82 -7.76
CA PRO A 222 -12.86 26.92 -7.94
C PRO A 222 -12.61 26.61 -9.42
N LEU A 223 -11.35 26.38 -9.76
CA LEU A 223 -10.95 26.04 -11.12
C LEU A 223 -11.50 24.66 -11.50
N PRO A 224 -11.97 24.48 -12.75
CA PRO A 224 -12.57 23.23 -13.17
C PRO A 224 -11.50 22.15 -13.40
N LEU A 225 -11.67 20.99 -12.78
CA LEU A 225 -10.77 19.82 -12.90
C LEU A 225 -10.58 19.32 -14.35
N ARG A 226 -11.49 19.66 -15.27
CA ARG A 226 -11.36 19.32 -16.69
C ARG A 226 -10.15 19.96 -17.38
N LYS A 227 -9.59 21.03 -16.79
CA LYS A 227 -8.36 21.66 -17.30
C LYS A 227 -7.11 20.80 -17.02
N LEU A 228 -7.21 19.82 -16.11
CA LEU A 228 -6.13 18.90 -15.75
C LEU A 228 -6.23 17.58 -16.51
N SER A 229 -5.09 17.04 -16.93
CA SER A 229 -5.01 15.78 -17.67
C SER A 229 -5.13 14.55 -16.75
N ASN A 230 -5.70 13.46 -17.30
CA ASN A 230 -5.61 12.15 -16.68
C ASN A 230 -4.25 11.54 -17.06
N SER A 231 -3.28 11.52 -16.17
CA SER A 231 -2.09 10.73 -16.37
C SER A 231 -2.11 9.58 -15.37
N VAL A 232 -2.38 8.38 -15.87
CA VAL A 232 -2.10 7.15 -15.15
C VAL A 232 -0.64 6.84 -15.45
N VAL A 233 0.19 6.78 -14.42
CA VAL A 233 1.58 6.34 -14.56
C VAL A 233 1.55 4.84 -14.80
N ASP A 234 2.02 4.40 -15.97
CA ASP A 234 2.18 2.98 -16.25
C ASP A 234 3.45 2.45 -15.56
N THR A 235 3.25 1.80 -14.42
CA THR A 235 4.32 1.17 -13.63
C THR A 235 4.55 -0.30 -14.01
N SER A 236 3.94 -0.80 -15.08
CA SER A 236 3.99 -2.23 -15.43
C SER A 236 5.41 -2.70 -15.79
N SER A 237 6.19 -1.87 -16.48
CA SER A 237 7.59 -2.13 -16.80
C SER A 237 8.48 -2.18 -15.57
N GLU A 238 8.31 -1.22 -14.66
CA GLU A 238 9.05 -1.16 -13.40
C GLU A 238 8.69 -2.33 -12.47
N ASN A 239 7.42 -2.72 -12.40
CA ASN A 239 7.01 -3.92 -11.65
C ASN A 239 7.69 -5.19 -12.15
N LYS A 240 7.77 -5.41 -13.48
CA LYS A 240 8.48 -6.57 -14.05
C LYS A 240 9.97 -6.57 -13.68
N LYS A 241 10.61 -5.42 -13.75
CA LYS A 241 12.00 -5.22 -13.37
C LYS A 241 12.21 -5.51 -11.88
N MET A 242 11.32 -5.01 -11.02
CA MET A 242 11.41 -5.21 -9.58
C MET A 242 11.25 -6.66 -9.16
N ILE A 243 10.40 -7.43 -9.83
CA ILE A 243 10.31 -8.89 -9.59
C ILE A 243 11.67 -9.57 -9.81
N LYS A 244 12.36 -9.21 -10.91
CA LYS A 244 13.70 -9.74 -11.19
C LYS A 244 14.70 -9.31 -10.12
N TYR A 245 14.74 -8.02 -9.77
CA TYR A 245 15.66 -7.50 -8.75
C TYR A 245 15.44 -8.14 -7.39
N VAL A 246 14.20 -8.31 -6.94
CA VAL A 246 13.90 -9.01 -5.69
C VAL A 246 14.40 -10.44 -5.71
N MET A 247 14.28 -11.16 -6.84
CA MET A 247 14.83 -12.50 -6.97
C MET A 247 16.37 -12.50 -6.87
N ASP A 248 17.02 -11.55 -7.51
CA ASP A 248 18.48 -11.44 -7.49
C ASP A 248 18.99 -10.97 -6.12
N ILE A 249 18.30 -10.05 -5.45
CA ILE A 249 18.57 -9.67 -4.06
C ILE A 249 18.44 -10.88 -3.12
N LYS A 250 17.39 -11.71 -3.25
CA LYS A 250 17.23 -12.93 -2.45
C LYS A 250 18.41 -13.90 -2.60
N LYS A 251 18.90 -14.09 -3.84
CA LYS A 251 20.08 -14.92 -4.10
C LYS A 251 21.32 -14.36 -3.42
N GLU A 252 21.49 -13.03 -3.49
CA GLU A 252 22.65 -12.36 -2.93
C GLU A 252 22.64 -12.36 -1.40
N LEU A 253 21.49 -12.15 -0.78
CA LEU A 253 21.32 -12.31 0.67
C LEU A 253 21.70 -13.72 1.13
N SER A 254 21.28 -14.75 0.37
CA SER A 254 21.61 -16.14 0.67
C SER A 254 23.11 -16.40 0.52
N ARG A 255 23.78 -15.80 -0.51
CA ARG A 255 25.23 -15.89 -0.72
C ARG A 255 26.03 -15.25 0.41
N LEU A 256 25.50 -14.14 0.96
CA LEU A 256 26.09 -13.43 2.09
C LEU A 256 25.74 -14.04 3.45
N CYS A 257 25.01 -15.15 3.48
CA CYS A 257 24.48 -15.77 4.70
C CYS A 257 23.64 -14.81 5.56
N ILE A 258 22.91 -13.89 4.91
CA ILE A 258 21.98 -12.96 5.56
C ILE A 258 20.60 -13.61 5.58
N PHE A 259 20.14 -13.97 6.79
CA PHE A 259 18.83 -14.55 6.99
C PHE A 259 17.78 -13.44 7.16
N TYR A 260 16.69 -13.53 6.41
CA TYR A 260 15.59 -12.55 6.46
C TYR A 260 14.25 -13.23 6.78
N GLN A 261 13.40 -12.51 7.46
CA GLN A 261 12.05 -12.93 7.82
C GLN A 261 11.09 -12.73 6.65
N ASP A 262 11.15 -11.53 6.06
CA ASP A 262 10.28 -11.13 4.96
C ASP A 262 11.03 -10.19 4.01
N ILE A 263 10.60 -10.21 2.74
CA ILE A 263 11.06 -9.29 1.70
C ILE A 263 9.89 -8.91 0.82
N SER A 264 9.57 -7.63 0.79
CA SER A 264 8.51 -7.05 -0.01
C SER A 264 9.02 -5.86 -0.82
N TYR A 265 8.24 -5.39 -1.79
CA TYR A 265 8.60 -4.21 -2.57
C TYR A 265 7.38 -3.38 -2.93
N ILE A 266 7.60 -2.10 -3.16
CA ILE A 266 6.62 -1.14 -3.65
C ILE A 266 7.24 -0.38 -4.82
N VAL A 267 6.46 -0.15 -5.86
CA VAL A 267 6.83 0.71 -6.99
C VAL A 267 6.12 2.05 -6.83
N CYS A 268 6.89 3.10 -6.59
CA CYS A 268 6.40 4.48 -6.48
C CYS A 268 6.63 5.24 -7.79
N ASN A 269 6.17 6.49 -7.85
CA ASN A 269 6.28 7.30 -9.06
C ASN A 269 7.73 7.60 -9.46
N HIS A 270 8.64 7.71 -8.51
CA HIS A 270 10.03 8.15 -8.70
C HIS A 270 11.06 7.09 -8.36
N ILE A 271 10.76 6.23 -7.40
CA ILE A 271 11.61 5.14 -6.93
C ILE A 271 10.83 3.84 -6.82
N SER A 272 11.55 2.75 -6.81
CA SER A 272 11.06 1.44 -6.34
C SER A 272 11.78 1.09 -5.05
N VAL A 273 11.04 0.61 -4.06
CA VAL A 273 11.57 0.37 -2.72
C VAL A 273 11.45 -1.10 -2.37
N VAL A 274 12.53 -1.69 -1.89
CA VAL A 274 12.54 -3.06 -1.35
C VAL A 274 12.71 -2.97 0.16
N PHE A 275 11.81 -3.62 0.90
CA PHE A 275 11.83 -3.73 2.35
C PHE A 275 12.29 -5.12 2.73
N ILE A 276 13.30 -5.22 3.61
CA ILE A 276 13.86 -6.49 4.07
C ILE A 276 13.87 -6.49 5.59
N LYS A 277 13.14 -7.43 6.19
CA LYS A 277 13.18 -7.66 7.62
C LYS A 277 14.17 -8.78 7.92
N THR A 278 15.26 -8.48 8.62
CA THR A 278 16.33 -9.44 8.91
C THR A 278 16.30 -9.92 10.35
N TYR A 279 16.85 -11.11 10.60
CA TYR A 279 17.01 -11.66 11.96
C TYR A 279 18.32 -11.23 12.64
N GLN A 280 19.21 -10.57 11.91
CA GLN A 280 20.55 -10.23 12.36
C GLN A 280 20.96 -8.83 11.90
N GLN A 281 21.91 -8.23 12.60
CA GLN A 281 22.52 -7.00 12.14
C GLN A 281 23.30 -7.25 10.84
N VAL A 282 23.12 -6.39 9.87
CA VAL A 282 23.73 -6.50 8.53
C VAL A 282 24.78 -5.44 8.34
N ASN A 283 25.94 -5.84 7.81
CA ASN A 283 26.93 -4.86 7.35
C ASN A 283 26.48 -4.25 6.02
N TYR A 284 26.04 -2.99 6.06
CA TYR A 284 25.49 -2.28 4.90
C TYR A 284 26.50 -2.06 3.79
N GLU A 285 27.79 -1.91 4.10
CA GLU A 285 28.81 -1.72 3.07
C GLU A 285 29.04 -3.01 2.28
N VAL A 286 29.09 -4.15 2.95
CA VAL A 286 29.20 -5.45 2.29
C VAL A 286 27.97 -5.71 1.41
N LEU A 287 26.78 -5.43 1.93
CA LEU A 287 25.54 -5.58 1.17
C LEU A 287 25.53 -4.63 -0.04
N ARG A 288 25.95 -3.37 0.12
CA ARG A 288 26.02 -2.38 -0.96
C ARG A 288 26.96 -2.83 -2.08
N VAL A 289 28.18 -3.26 -1.75
CA VAL A 289 29.15 -3.74 -2.74
C VAL A 289 28.60 -4.94 -3.52
N SER A 290 27.88 -5.84 -2.84
CA SER A 290 27.25 -6.99 -3.48
C SER A 290 26.11 -6.58 -4.40
N LEU A 291 25.25 -5.66 -3.96
CA LEU A 291 24.12 -5.17 -4.75
C LEU A 291 24.54 -4.33 -5.96
N CYS A 292 25.66 -3.63 -5.91
CA CYS A 292 26.23 -2.93 -7.07
C CYS A 292 26.51 -3.85 -8.28
N LYS A 293 26.62 -5.17 -8.06
CA LYS A 293 26.86 -6.15 -9.12
C LYS A 293 25.60 -6.59 -9.85
N ILE A 294 24.45 -6.40 -9.22
CA ILE A 294 23.15 -6.91 -9.71
C ILE A 294 22.15 -5.80 -10.03
N LEU A 295 22.28 -4.64 -9.40
CA LEU A 295 21.44 -3.48 -9.66
C LEU A 295 22.14 -2.54 -10.65
N ASN A 296 21.52 -2.26 -11.77
CA ASN A 296 22.08 -1.42 -12.82
C ASN A 296 21.81 0.08 -12.59
N GLU A 297 20.81 0.40 -11.75
CA GLU A 297 20.44 1.77 -11.44
C GLU A 297 21.06 2.23 -10.12
N PRO A 298 21.18 3.55 -9.93
CA PRO A 298 21.56 4.11 -8.64
C PRO A 298 20.57 3.69 -7.56
N PHE A 299 21.09 3.27 -6.43
CA PHE A 299 20.30 2.84 -5.28
C PHE A 299 20.89 3.33 -3.96
N LEU A 300 20.03 3.42 -2.95
CA LEU A 300 20.38 3.77 -1.59
C LEU A 300 19.97 2.65 -0.64
N ILE A 301 20.82 2.31 0.32
CA ILE A 301 20.47 1.42 1.43
C ILE A 301 20.37 2.26 2.70
N ARG A 302 19.25 2.14 3.40
CA ARG A 302 19.05 2.74 4.73
C ARG A 302 18.39 1.76 5.68
N TYR A 303 18.47 2.05 6.97
CA TYR A 303 17.75 1.32 8.00
C TYR A 303 16.57 2.15 8.50
N ASP A 304 15.39 1.57 8.40
CA ASP A 304 14.16 2.15 8.98
C ASP A 304 14.04 1.69 10.43
N LYS A 305 14.40 2.57 11.36
CA LYS A 305 14.33 2.30 12.82
C LYS A 305 12.91 2.08 13.31
N THR A 306 11.93 2.67 12.65
CA THR A 306 10.51 2.62 13.08
C THR A 306 9.93 1.23 12.88
N HIS A 307 10.29 0.58 11.78
CA HIS A 307 9.77 -0.72 11.37
C HIS A 307 10.78 -1.86 11.50
N ASP A 308 12.00 -1.56 11.94
CA ASP A 308 13.10 -2.52 12.07
C ASP A 308 13.38 -3.25 10.75
N MET A 309 13.60 -2.48 9.67
CA MET A 309 13.78 -3.00 8.31
C MET A 309 14.96 -2.35 7.60
N ILE A 310 15.61 -3.13 6.74
CA ILE A 310 16.51 -2.58 5.72
C ILE A 310 15.66 -2.13 4.54
N VAL A 311 15.88 -0.92 4.09
CA VAL A 311 15.20 -0.31 2.96
C VAL A 311 16.20 -0.07 1.85
N ILE A 312 15.93 -0.62 0.65
CA ILE A 312 16.72 -0.40 -0.56
C ILE A 312 15.87 0.42 -1.52
N GLU A 313 16.23 1.67 -1.73
CA GLU A 313 15.59 2.58 -2.68
C GLU A 313 16.34 2.51 -4.01
N ILE A 314 15.64 2.19 -5.10
CA ILE A 314 16.18 2.05 -6.45
C ILE A 314 15.50 3.09 -7.32
N ASN A 315 16.27 3.90 -8.05
CA ASN A 315 15.71 4.92 -8.94
C ASN A 315 14.97 4.26 -10.11
N ASN A 316 13.77 4.75 -10.43
CA ASN A 316 13.03 4.33 -11.61
C ASN A 316 13.66 4.93 -12.87
N ILE A 317 13.71 4.17 -13.98
CA ILE A 317 14.27 4.65 -15.26
C ILE A 317 13.44 5.84 -15.77
N VAL A 318 12.12 5.72 -15.68
CA VAL A 318 11.18 6.77 -16.06
C VAL A 318 10.41 7.18 -14.81
N GLY A 319 11.03 8.01 -13.99
CA GLY A 319 10.35 8.57 -12.82
C GLY A 319 9.29 9.60 -13.26
N SER A 320 8.24 9.73 -12.48
CA SER A 320 7.16 10.69 -12.72
C SER A 320 6.84 11.50 -11.46
N THR A 321 6.38 12.72 -11.66
CA THR A 321 5.85 13.57 -10.59
C THR A 321 4.44 13.13 -10.20
N LEU A 322 4.00 13.49 -9.00
CA LEU A 322 2.60 13.35 -8.60
C LEU A 322 1.74 14.30 -9.46
N ASN A 323 0.73 13.73 -10.12
CA ASN A 323 -0.19 14.52 -10.93
C ASN A 323 -1.17 15.30 -10.04
N MET A 324 -1.40 16.56 -10.38
CA MET A 324 -2.28 17.45 -9.62
C MET A 324 -3.72 16.92 -9.55
N LYS A 325 -4.25 16.35 -10.64
CA LYS A 325 -5.61 15.80 -10.66
C LYS A 325 -5.74 14.57 -9.75
N GLU A 326 -4.73 13.71 -9.71
CA GLU A 326 -4.68 12.56 -8.83
C GLU A 326 -4.72 13.00 -7.36
N ALA A 327 -3.89 13.97 -6.97
CA ALA A 327 -3.86 14.52 -5.63
C ALA A 327 -5.20 15.18 -5.24
N LEU A 328 -5.80 15.95 -6.14
CA LEU A 328 -7.10 16.60 -5.91
C LEU A 328 -8.24 15.59 -5.73
N VAL A 329 -8.26 14.50 -6.50
CA VAL A 329 -9.26 13.43 -6.35
C VAL A 329 -9.19 12.79 -4.96
N HIS A 330 -7.98 12.65 -4.42
CA HIS A 330 -7.79 12.12 -3.07
C HIS A 330 -8.37 13.04 -1.97
N SER A 331 -8.28 14.36 -2.15
CA SER A 331 -8.70 15.38 -1.17
C SER A 331 -10.08 16.00 -1.41
N LEU A 332 -10.85 15.52 -2.40
CA LEU A 332 -12.13 16.12 -2.83
C LEU A 332 -13.18 16.29 -1.73
N ASP A 333 -13.22 15.38 -0.77
CA ASP A 333 -14.24 15.32 0.30
C ASP A 333 -13.70 15.79 1.66
N LYS A 334 -12.46 16.26 1.70
CA LYS A 334 -11.78 16.72 2.92
C LYS A 334 -11.74 18.25 2.98
N PRO A 335 -11.60 18.82 4.20
CA PRO A 335 -11.19 20.22 4.33
C PRO A 335 -9.90 20.46 3.53
N LEU A 336 -9.56 21.74 3.29
CA LEU A 336 -8.37 22.08 2.52
C LEU A 336 -7.11 21.42 3.12
N GLU A 337 -6.69 20.31 2.51
CA GLU A 337 -5.42 19.64 2.79
C GLU A 337 -4.42 20.01 1.71
N LEU A 338 -3.28 20.57 2.08
CA LEU A 338 -2.21 20.87 1.12
C LEU A 338 -1.36 19.63 0.90
N ILE A 339 -1.62 18.89 -0.17
CA ILE A 339 -0.79 17.75 -0.57
C ILE A 339 0.47 18.28 -1.23
N ILE A 340 1.63 17.94 -0.70
CA ILE A 340 2.95 18.37 -1.19
C ILE A 340 3.65 17.33 -2.07
N GLY A 341 3.25 16.06 -1.99
CA GLY A 341 3.83 14.97 -2.76
C GLY A 341 3.35 13.59 -2.33
N LYS A 342 4.04 12.56 -2.78
CA LYS A 342 3.93 11.17 -2.30
C LYS A 342 5.27 10.69 -1.77
N ASP A 343 5.24 9.92 -0.70
CA ASP A 343 6.41 9.35 -0.05
C ASP A 343 6.92 8.05 -0.73
N ASP A 344 7.90 7.42 -0.10
CA ASP A 344 8.50 6.15 -0.51
C ASP A 344 7.58 4.92 -0.30
N ARG A 345 6.42 5.11 0.32
CA ARG A 345 5.35 4.10 0.47
C ARG A 345 4.16 4.35 -0.45
N ASN A 346 4.28 5.35 -1.35
CA ASN A 346 3.23 5.79 -2.24
C ASN A 346 2.01 6.41 -1.52
N GLU A 347 2.22 6.90 -0.29
CA GLU A 347 1.22 7.60 0.51
C GLU A 347 1.27 9.11 0.25
N TYR A 348 0.12 9.78 0.31
CA TYR A 348 0.07 11.23 0.12
C TYR A 348 0.61 11.95 1.34
N VAL A 349 1.55 12.85 1.09
CA VAL A 349 2.13 13.70 2.14
C VAL A 349 1.33 14.99 2.22
N VAL A 350 0.63 15.15 3.33
CA VAL A 350 -0.18 16.35 3.63
C VAL A 350 0.63 17.27 4.54
N CYS A 351 0.69 18.53 4.17
CA CYS A 351 1.29 19.57 4.99
C CYS A 351 0.18 20.33 5.73
N ASP A 352 0.13 20.23 7.04
CA ASP A 352 -0.85 20.86 7.92
C ASP A 352 -0.30 22.09 8.65
N GLU A 353 1.03 22.25 8.71
CA GLU A 353 1.74 23.36 9.31
C GLU A 353 2.41 24.27 8.25
N ASN A 354 3.25 25.21 8.70
CA ASN A 354 4.05 26.05 7.81
C ASN A 354 5.10 25.20 7.06
N LEU A 355 5.33 25.53 5.78
CA LEU A 355 6.23 24.82 4.88
C LEU A 355 7.39 25.70 4.43
N LEU A 356 8.62 25.22 4.60
CA LEU A 356 9.80 25.80 4.00
C LEU A 356 10.22 24.98 2.77
N ILE A 357 10.47 25.68 1.66
CA ILE A 357 10.98 25.08 0.41
C ILE A 357 12.37 25.66 0.14
N VAL A 358 13.36 24.81 0.08
CA VAL A 358 14.76 25.16 -0.17
C VAL A 358 15.18 24.62 -1.52
N SER A 359 15.66 25.47 -2.41
CA SER A 359 16.10 25.05 -3.75
C SER A 359 17.18 25.95 -4.33
N ASN A 360 18.13 25.35 -5.05
CA ASN A 360 19.09 26.07 -5.91
C ASN A 360 18.72 25.93 -7.40
N ASP A 361 17.69 25.16 -7.74
CA ASP A 361 17.19 24.99 -9.09
C ASP A 361 15.90 25.80 -9.29
N ASN A 362 16.04 26.94 -10.00
CA ASN A 362 14.95 27.88 -10.21
C ASN A 362 13.79 27.27 -11.00
N ASP A 363 14.03 26.36 -11.94
CA ASP A 363 12.98 25.78 -12.79
C ASP A 363 12.11 24.80 -12.02
N ILE A 364 12.74 23.90 -11.25
CA ILE A 364 12.03 22.94 -10.40
C ILE A 364 11.26 23.68 -9.32
N TYR A 365 11.92 24.60 -8.65
CA TYR A 365 11.34 25.41 -7.59
C TYR A 365 10.11 26.18 -8.07
N ARG A 366 10.23 26.90 -9.18
CA ARG A 366 9.14 27.68 -9.79
C ARG A 366 7.94 26.77 -10.12
N ASN A 367 8.18 25.63 -10.77
CA ASN A 367 7.11 24.70 -11.14
C ASN A 367 6.43 24.10 -9.91
N TYR A 368 7.20 23.73 -8.90
CA TYR A 368 6.67 23.19 -7.65
C TYR A 368 5.85 24.21 -6.88
N LEU A 369 6.39 25.39 -6.65
CA LEU A 369 5.69 26.48 -5.97
C LEU A 369 4.42 26.89 -6.72
N THR A 370 4.48 26.98 -8.05
CA THR A 370 3.30 27.19 -8.92
C THR A 370 2.22 26.13 -8.67
N SER A 371 2.62 24.87 -8.57
CA SER A 371 1.69 23.77 -8.32
C SER A 371 1.02 23.88 -6.95
N LEU A 372 1.77 24.25 -5.92
CA LEU A 372 1.25 24.44 -4.57
C LEU A 372 0.33 25.67 -4.47
N ILE A 373 0.61 26.74 -5.20
CA ILE A 373 -0.27 27.94 -5.26
C ILE A 373 -1.59 27.62 -5.97
N LEU A 374 -1.55 26.80 -7.04
CA LEU A 374 -2.73 26.45 -7.82
C LEU A 374 -3.59 25.37 -7.16
N TYR A 375 -2.98 24.47 -6.38
CA TYR A 375 -3.67 23.34 -5.78
C TYR A 375 -4.93 23.74 -4.98
N PRO A 376 -4.89 24.72 -4.06
CA PRO A 376 -6.08 25.15 -3.32
C PRO A 376 -7.19 25.70 -4.21
N LYS A 377 -6.85 26.26 -5.38
CA LYS A 377 -7.82 26.87 -6.31
C LYS A 377 -8.78 25.86 -6.94
N PHE A 378 -8.45 24.57 -6.90
CA PHE A 378 -9.32 23.52 -7.39
C PHE A 378 -10.20 22.89 -6.29
N GLN A 379 -9.97 23.22 -5.02
CA GLN A 379 -10.72 22.63 -3.91
C GLN A 379 -12.02 23.41 -3.62
N LYS A 380 -13.05 22.70 -3.15
CA LYS A 380 -14.39 23.27 -2.89
C LYS A 380 -14.38 24.30 -1.76
N THR A 381 -13.55 24.06 -0.76
CA THR A 381 -13.44 24.88 0.45
C THR A 381 -12.61 26.15 0.25
N ILE A 382 -12.30 26.50 -1.01
CA ILE A 382 -11.48 27.66 -1.32
C ILE A 382 -12.12 28.98 -0.84
N ASP A 383 -13.45 29.05 -0.75
CA ASP A 383 -14.17 30.23 -0.28
C ASP A 383 -13.89 30.56 1.20
N GLU A 384 -13.43 29.55 1.97
CA GLU A 384 -13.04 29.70 3.38
C GLU A 384 -11.62 30.28 3.53
N TYR A 385 -10.88 30.44 2.41
CA TYR A 385 -9.49 30.84 2.42
C TYR A 385 -9.23 32.10 1.61
N GLU A 386 -8.31 32.93 2.12
CA GLU A 386 -7.64 33.96 1.37
C GLU A 386 -6.27 33.49 0.93
N ILE A 387 -5.92 33.70 -0.34
CA ILE A 387 -4.60 33.33 -0.88
C ILE A 387 -3.85 34.60 -1.25
N ALA A 388 -2.62 34.73 -0.74
CA ALA A 388 -1.73 35.81 -1.09
C ALA A 388 -0.34 35.30 -1.48
N LEU A 389 0.27 35.99 -2.43
CA LEU A 389 1.60 35.69 -2.94
C LEU A 389 2.46 36.96 -2.83
N LEU A 390 3.55 36.85 -2.06
CA LEU A 390 4.63 37.80 -2.04
C LEU A 390 5.79 37.25 -2.89
N ASP A 391 6.03 37.87 -4.06
CA ASP A 391 7.06 37.43 -5.01
C ASP A 391 8.21 38.43 -5.11
N LEU A 392 9.21 38.28 -4.24
CA LEU A 392 10.39 39.17 -4.19
C LEU A 392 11.41 38.85 -5.29
N ASN A 393 11.34 37.65 -5.87
CA ASN A 393 12.23 37.24 -6.95
C ASN A 393 11.73 37.61 -8.34
N TYR A 394 10.49 38.16 -8.45
CA TYR A 394 9.86 38.58 -9.70
C TYR A 394 9.78 37.47 -10.76
N ASN A 395 9.83 36.22 -10.37
CA ASN A 395 9.82 35.10 -11.30
C ASN A 395 8.47 34.40 -11.41
N LEU A 396 7.47 34.82 -10.62
CA LEU A 396 6.09 34.34 -10.62
C LEU A 396 5.08 35.40 -11.12
N THR A 397 5.53 36.44 -11.77
CA THR A 397 4.68 37.56 -12.31
C THR A 397 3.59 37.06 -13.28
N ASP A 398 3.85 35.93 -13.96
CA ASP A 398 2.87 35.27 -14.84
C ASP A 398 1.68 34.66 -14.09
N MET A 399 1.70 34.60 -12.76
CA MET A 399 0.68 34.01 -11.90
C MET A 399 -0.43 35.00 -11.54
N ASN A 400 -0.76 35.93 -12.45
CA ASN A 400 -1.91 36.80 -12.30
C ASN A 400 -3.23 36.01 -12.43
N ILE A 401 -3.50 35.21 -11.39
CA ILE A 401 -4.67 34.33 -11.32
C ILE A 401 -5.74 35.01 -10.48
N PRO A 402 -6.99 35.12 -10.97
CA PRO A 402 -8.07 35.72 -10.21
C PRO A 402 -8.18 35.15 -8.79
N GLY A 403 -8.24 36.04 -7.78
CA GLY A 403 -8.37 35.69 -6.37
C GLY A 403 -7.09 35.21 -5.68
N ILE A 404 -5.94 35.54 -6.22
CA ILE A 404 -4.67 35.59 -5.49
C ILE A 404 -4.28 37.05 -5.34
N LYS A 405 -4.07 37.49 -4.10
CA LYS A 405 -3.53 38.81 -3.85
C LYS A 405 -2.02 38.76 -4.11
N TYR A 406 -1.57 39.44 -5.15
CA TYR A 406 -0.16 39.48 -5.55
C TYR A 406 0.51 40.76 -5.05
N SER A 407 1.71 40.64 -4.51
CA SER A 407 2.60 41.73 -4.18
C SER A 407 4.07 41.34 -4.47
N ASN A 408 4.87 42.34 -4.80
CA ASN A 408 6.32 42.21 -4.99
C ASN A 408 7.11 43.15 -4.05
N SER A 409 6.44 43.80 -3.11
CA SER A 409 7.06 44.67 -2.10
C SER A 409 7.02 44.02 -0.73
N SER A 410 8.15 44.06 -0.01
CA SER A 410 8.27 43.57 1.38
C SER A 410 7.35 44.30 2.36
N GLU A 411 6.87 45.51 2.01
CA GLU A 411 5.85 46.27 2.79
C GLU A 411 4.56 45.46 2.97
N PHE A 412 4.29 44.50 2.08
CA PHE A 412 3.15 43.61 2.19
C PHE A 412 3.16 42.77 3.48
N LEU A 413 4.32 42.52 4.08
CA LEU A 413 4.44 41.85 5.39
C LEU A 413 3.80 42.67 6.51
N ASN A 414 3.90 44.03 6.45
CA ASN A 414 3.25 44.91 7.41
C ASN A 414 1.73 44.84 7.28
N GLU A 415 1.21 44.73 6.04
CA GLU A 415 -0.23 44.55 5.81
C GLU A 415 -0.73 43.22 6.39
N ILE A 416 0.04 42.11 6.19
CA ILE A 416 -0.29 40.80 6.77
C ILE A 416 -0.26 40.89 8.28
N LYS A 417 0.74 41.57 8.86
CA LYS A 417 0.85 41.77 10.31
C LYS A 417 -0.39 42.48 10.86
N SER A 418 -0.79 43.61 10.26
CA SER A 418 -1.99 44.36 10.68
C SER A 418 -3.24 43.46 10.67
N LYS A 419 -3.43 42.64 9.63
CA LYS A 419 -4.56 41.69 9.56
C LYS A 419 -4.50 40.57 10.62
N ILE A 420 -3.30 40.13 10.98
CA ILE A 420 -3.11 39.16 12.06
C ILE A 420 -3.50 39.78 13.39
N ASP A 421 -3.03 41.01 13.64
CA ASP A 421 -3.33 41.78 14.86
C ASP A 421 -4.84 42.05 14.98
N GLU A 422 -5.53 42.42 13.91
CA GLU A 422 -6.99 42.59 13.86
C GLU A 422 -7.73 41.26 14.18
N LYS A 423 -7.31 40.14 13.59
CA LYS A 423 -7.93 38.84 13.89
C LYS A 423 -7.70 38.42 15.34
N LEU A 424 -6.51 38.66 15.88
CA LEU A 424 -6.21 38.40 17.29
C LEU A 424 -7.13 39.17 18.22
N GLU A 425 -7.37 40.45 17.92
CA GLU A 425 -8.29 41.29 18.69
C GLU A 425 -9.72 40.76 18.65
N ILE A 426 -10.20 40.32 17.47
CA ILE A 426 -11.51 39.68 17.33
C ILE A 426 -11.62 38.41 18.17
N LEU A 427 -10.61 37.53 18.12
CA LEU A 427 -10.60 36.28 18.89
C LEU A 427 -10.58 36.53 20.40
N ASN A 428 -9.74 37.48 20.84
CA ASN A 428 -9.65 37.87 22.25
C ASN A 428 -10.96 38.47 22.78
N ASN A 429 -11.60 39.33 22.01
CA ASN A 429 -12.89 39.95 22.36
C ASN A 429 -14.02 38.92 22.48
N ASN A 430 -13.89 37.76 21.80
CA ASN A 430 -14.84 36.64 21.86
C ASN A 430 -14.41 35.51 22.79
N ASN A 431 -13.34 35.67 23.57
CA ASN A 431 -12.78 34.66 24.47
C ASN A 431 -12.52 33.31 23.77
N THR A 432 -12.05 33.33 22.52
CA THR A 432 -11.68 32.15 21.75
C THR A 432 -10.19 32.12 21.48
N ASN A 433 -9.57 30.93 21.56
CA ASN A 433 -8.12 30.78 21.42
C ASN A 433 -7.68 30.48 19.99
N ASN A 434 -8.61 30.07 19.12
CA ASN A 434 -8.30 29.73 17.72
C ASN A 434 -9.48 30.02 16.79
N ILE A 435 -9.19 30.16 15.50
CA ILE A 435 -10.16 30.51 14.46
C ILE A 435 -11.24 29.42 14.27
N ASP A 436 -10.93 28.14 14.48
CA ASP A 436 -11.90 27.05 14.29
C ASP A 436 -12.96 27.06 15.39
N GLU A 437 -12.57 27.38 16.60
CA GLU A 437 -13.49 27.56 17.73
C GLU A 437 -14.39 28.77 17.52
N TYR A 438 -13.83 29.91 17.11
CA TYR A 438 -14.59 31.11 16.74
C TYR A 438 -15.60 30.80 15.64
N ASN A 439 -15.16 30.16 14.55
CA ASN A 439 -16.00 29.87 13.39
C ASN A 439 -17.12 28.85 13.67
N LYS A 440 -17.00 28.03 14.72
CA LYS A 440 -18.10 27.14 15.18
C LYS A 440 -19.20 27.92 15.91
N ASN A 441 -18.80 28.95 16.66
CA ASN A 441 -19.69 29.62 17.60
C ASN A 441 -20.22 30.97 17.06
N SER A 442 -19.55 31.57 16.06
CA SER A 442 -19.93 32.86 15.49
C SER A 442 -20.75 32.71 14.19
N PRO A 443 -21.77 33.53 13.97
CA PRO A 443 -22.48 33.60 12.69
C PRO A 443 -21.61 34.22 11.57
N GLU A 444 -20.68 35.12 11.90
CA GLU A 444 -19.70 35.68 10.97
C GLU A 444 -18.42 34.85 11.04
N LYS A 445 -18.09 34.20 9.94
CA LYS A 445 -16.91 33.33 9.88
C LYS A 445 -15.69 34.11 9.41
N LEU A 446 -14.59 33.94 10.14
CA LEU A 446 -13.28 34.45 9.72
C LEU A 446 -12.65 33.50 8.70
N LYS A 447 -12.10 34.07 7.63
CA LYS A 447 -11.37 33.26 6.62
C LYS A 447 -9.98 32.90 7.11
N LYS A 448 -9.57 31.66 6.80
CA LYS A 448 -8.18 31.23 6.93
C LYS A 448 -7.34 31.83 5.80
N SER A 449 -6.02 31.88 5.96
CA SER A 449 -5.15 32.53 4.98
C SER A 449 -3.99 31.60 4.59
N LEU A 450 -3.75 31.48 3.28
CA LEU A 450 -2.58 30.82 2.72
C LEU A 450 -1.65 31.88 2.14
N ILE A 451 -0.48 32.03 2.75
CA ILE A 451 0.48 33.07 2.36
C ILE A 451 1.71 32.39 1.75
N TYR A 452 1.95 32.67 0.48
CA TYR A 452 3.13 32.22 -0.24
C TYR A 452 4.16 33.34 -0.29
N ILE A 453 5.39 33.06 0.13
CA ILE A 453 6.51 34.02 0.10
C ILE A 453 7.62 33.41 -0.74
N ASN A 454 7.94 34.05 -1.85
CA ASN A 454 8.99 33.65 -2.76
C ASN A 454 10.16 34.64 -2.69
N GLY A 455 11.37 34.13 -2.45
CA GLY A 455 12.60 34.94 -2.45
C GLY A 455 12.90 35.60 -1.12
N VAL A 456 12.72 34.87 -0.02
CA VAL A 456 12.97 35.40 1.33
C VAL A 456 14.44 35.83 1.53
N GLU A 457 15.35 35.33 0.71
CA GLU A 457 16.76 35.75 0.65
C GLU A 457 16.93 37.24 0.30
N LYS A 458 15.95 37.86 -0.37
CA LYS A 458 15.95 39.31 -0.66
C LYS A 458 15.72 40.15 0.58
N MET A 459 15.33 39.53 1.68
CA MET A 459 15.16 40.20 2.97
C MET A 459 16.42 40.09 3.86
N ASP A 460 17.50 39.44 3.37
CA ASP A 460 18.68 39.13 4.18
C ASP A 460 19.34 40.37 4.80
N ASP A 461 19.29 41.52 4.11
CA ASP A 461 19.91 42.77 4.55
C ASP A 461 18.98 43.64 5.40
N ASN A 462 17.70 43.26 5.58
CA ASN A 462 16.72 44.05 6.33
C ASN A 462 16.26 43.35 7.61
N TYR A 463 16.78 43.84 8.73
CA TYR A 463 16.51 43.26 10.06
C TYR A 463 15.03 43.35 10.47
N ASP A 464 14.36 44.46 10.12
CA ASP A 464 12.96 44.67 10.52
C ASP A 464 12.02 43.67 9.86
N TYR A 465 12.22 43.37 8.58
CA TYR A 465 11.42 42.38 7.87
C TYR A 465 11.64 40.95 8.38
N LYS A 466 12.84 40.64 8.89
CA LYS A 466 13.11 39.33 9.54
C LYS A 466 12.29 39.14 10.81
N GLN A 467 12.29 40.16 11.67
CA GLN A 467 11.50 40.13 12.91
C GLN A 467 9.99 40.04 12.61
N ILE A 468 9.52 40.77 11.60
CA ILE A 468 8.12 40.72 11.17
C ILE A 468 7.81 39.28 10.69
N LEU A 469 8.64 38.67 9.84
CA LEU A 469 8.43 37.33 9.33
C LEU A 469 8.40 36.28 10.46
N GLU A 470 9.31 36.34 11.43
CA GLU A 470 9.31 35.48 12.61
C GLU A 470 8.02 35.64 13.42
N TYR A 471 7.59 36.88 13.65
CA TYR A 471 6.32 37.16 14.32
C TYR A 471 5.12 36.55 13.57
N LEU A 472 5.06 36.72 12.25
CA LEU A 472 3.98 36.20 11.40
C LEU A 472 3.93 34.66 11.46
N LEU A 473 5.09 33.98 11.40
CA LEU A 473 5.18 32.54 11.42
C LEU A 473 4.72 31.95 12.75
N ILE A 474 5.08 32.57 13.87
CA ILE A 474 4.72 32.09 15.22
C ILE A 474 3.26 32.41 15.53
N THR A 475 2.86 33.66 15.36
CA THR A 475 1.56 34.15 15.80
C THR A 475 0.45 33.73 14.82
N GLY A 476 0.73 33.81 13.51
CA GLY A 476 -0.25 33.56 12.46
C GLY A 476 -0.76 32.11 12.45
N SER A 477 0.08 31.14 12.77
CA SER A 477 -0.30 29.71 12.75
C SER A 477 -1.50 29.40 13.66
N ASN A 478 -1.58 30.04 14.83
CA ASN A 478 -2.65 29.81 15.80
C ASN A 478 -3.99 30.41 15.36
N ILE A 479 -3.98 31.38 14.47
CA ILE A 479 -5.16 32.13 14.02
C ILE A 479 -5.54 31.86 12.57
N GLY A 480 -5.11 30.70 12.03
CA GLY A 480 -5.50 30.20 10.71
C GLY A 480 -4.71 30.75 9.53
N TYR A 481 -3.50 31.28 9.78
CA TYR A 481 -2.55 31.56 8.71
C TYR A 481 -1.61 30.39 8.51
N LYS A 482 -1.40 30.00 7.27
CA LYS A 482 -0.39 29.03 6.86
C LYS A 482 0.57 29.70 5.89
N PHE A 483 1.85 29.60 6.17
CA PHE A 483 2.92 30.19 5.38
C PHE A 483 3.67 29.10 4.59
N ILE A 484 3.81 29.32 3.30
CA ILE A 484 4.64 28.52 2.41
C ILE A 484 5.77 29.43 1.93
N VAL A 485 6.98 29.22 2.46
CA VAL A 485 8.11 30.10 2.25
C VAL A 485 9.15 29.40 1.39
N GLY A 486 9.61 30.07 0.35
CA GLY A 486 10.67 29.60 -0.53
C GLY A 486 11.93 30.42 -0.39
N CYS A 487 13.07 29.73 -0.31
CA CYS A 487 14.38 30.37 -0.27
C CYS A 487 15.42 29.57 -1.08
N THR A 488 16.51 30.23 -1.45
CA THR A 488 17.70 29.55 -2.00
C THR A 488 18.51 28.92 -0.88
N ALA A 489 19.25 27.83 -1.20
CA ALA A 489 20.08 27.13 -0.22
C ALA A 489 21.26 27.96 0.28
N ASP A 490 21.64 29.01 -0.46
CA ASP A 490 22.77 29.87 -0.14
C ASP A 490 22.39 31.08 0.73
N SER A 491 21.09 31.19 1.10
CA SER A 491 20.61 32.27 1.97
C SER A 491 21.25 32.25 3.35
N SER A 492 21.76 33.37 3.82
CA SER A 492 22.34 33.52 5.17
C SER A 492 21.31 33.29 6.28
N ASN A 493 20.02 33.49 5.97
CA ASN A 493 18.90 33.30 6.89
C ASN A 493 18.40 31.85 6.97
N MET A 494 18.84 30.97 6.06
CA MET A 494 18.36 29.61 5.99
C MET A 494 18.49 28.87 7.33
N ALA A 495 19.59 29.05 8.05
CA ALA A 495 19.84 28.41 9.33
C ALA A 495 18.84 28.80 10.43
N ASN A 496 18.36 30.05 10.40
CA ASN A 496 17.34 30.53 11.33
C ASN A 496 15.94 30.09 10.92
N LEU A 497 15.61 30.22 9.63
CA LEU A 497 14.32 29.79 9.09
C LEU A 497 14.10 28.29 9.28
N ILE A 498 15.12 27.45 9.09
CA ILE A 498 15.03 26.00 9.28
C ILE A 498 14.54 25.63 10.69
N LYS A 499 14.88 26.41 11.71
CA LYS A 499 14.47 26.15 13.10
C LYS A 499 12.99 26.39 13.35
N VAL A 500 12.39 27.30 12.60
CA VAL A 500 10.99 27.73 12.80
C VAL A 500 10.00 26.80 12.07
N PHE A 501 10.43 26.12 10.99
CA PHE A 501 9.55 25.27 10.19
C PHE A 501 9.65 23.82 10.58
N SER A 502 8.50 23.18 10.83
CA SER A 502 8.41 21.72 11.05
C SER A 502 8.54 20.95 9.74
N TYR A 503 7.90 21.46 8.65
CA TYR A 503 7.97 20.87 7.32
C TYR A 503 9.00 21.62 6.47
N ARG A 504 9.97 20.89 5.91
CA ARG A 504 11.04 21.44 5.09
C ARG A 504 11.24 20.55 3.87
N VAL A 505 11.06 21.09 2.68
CA VAL A 505 11.26 20.39 1.41
C VAL A 505 12.52 20.91 0.73
N PHE A 506 13.43 20.01 0.42
CA PHE A 506 14.69 20.31 -0.26
C PHE A 506 14.62 19.79 -1.70
N LEU A 507 14.80 20.68 -2.68
CA LEU A 507 14.58 20.44 -4.12
C LEU A 507 15.86 20.52 -4.96
N THR A 508 17.00 20.14 -4.48
CA THR A 508 18.24 20.42 -5.21
C THR A 508 19.20 19.25 -5.23
N ASN A 509 19.99 19.16 -6.30
CA ASN A 509 21.08 18.20 -6.48
C ASN A 509 22.43 18.70 -5.94
N ASN A 510 22.57 19.99 -5.67
CA ASN A 510 23.79 20.61 -5.19
C ASN A 510 23.57 21.21 -3.80
N PHE A 511 24.01 20.47 -2.80
CA PHE A 511 23.69 20.76 -1.40
C PHE A 511 24.93 21.15 -0.57
N ASN A 512 25.89 21.79 -1.14
CA ASN A 512 27.12 22.16 -0.41
C ASN A 512 26.86 22.86 0.93
N ASN A 513 25.71 23.57 1.05
CA ASN A 513 25.31 24.24 2.28
C ASN A 513 24.22 23.49 3.08
N VAL A 514 23.69 22.39 2.57
CA VAL A 514 22.59 21.62 3.18
C VAL A 514 23.07 20.30 3.78
N GLU A 515 24.33 19.94 3.61
CA GLU A 515 24.93 18.71 4.14
C GLU A 515 24.76 18.56 5.67
N ASN A 516 24.69 19.66 6.39
CA ASN A 516 24.42 19.66 7.84
C ASN A 516 22.97 19.26 8.19
N TYR A 517 22.05 19.29 7.21
CA TYR A 517 20.63 19.03 7.39
C TYR A 517 20.17 17.72 6.78
N ILE A 518 20.90 17.25 5.74
CA ILE A 518 20.61 16.01 5.00
C ILE A 518 21.91 15.24 4.81
N ASN A 519 21.89 13.93 5.04
CA ASN A 519 23.06 13.08 4.85
C ASN A 519 23.51 13.09 3.37
N HIS A 520 24.78 13.35 3.12
CA HIS A 520 25.39 13.44 1.79
C HIS A 520 25.09 12.21 0.89
N ARG A 521 25.06 11.00 1.44
CA ARG A 521 24.77 9.77 0.68
C ARG A 521 23.33 9.73 0.13
N MET A 522 22.40 10.39 0.80
CA MET A 522 21.01 10.49 0.30
C MET A 522 20.91 11.48 -0.86
N ILE A 523 21.69 12.55 -0.81
CA ILE A 523 21.69 13.62 -1.81
C ILE A 523 22.17 13.11 -3.17
N THR A 524 23.23 12.30 -3.21
CA THR A 524 23.82 11.77 -4.45
C THR A 524 22.91 10.79 -5.19
N SER A 525 21.85 10.31 -4.56
CA SER A 525 20.89 9.36 -5.13
C SER A 525 19.70 10.02 -5.81
N ILE A 526 19.56 11.35 -5.75
CA ILE A 526 18.40 12.08 -6.32
C ILE A 526 18.46 12.11 -7.84
N ASN A 527 17.31 11.95 -8.46
CA ASN A 527 17.11 12.10 -9.91
C ASN A 527 16.71 13.55 -10.31
N GLY A 528 16.97 14.52 -9.48
CA GLY A 528 17.03 15.96 -9.63
C GLY A 528 15.86 16.75 -10.23
N LYS A 529 14.90 16.12 -10.91
CA LYS A 529 13.86 16.87 -11.64
C LYS A 529 12.43 16.63 -11.16
N ILE A 530 12.19 15.60 -10.40
CA ILE A 530 10.85 15.10 -10.09
C ILE A 530 10.62 14.77 -8.63
N GLU A 531 11.67 14.84 -7.83
CA GLU A 531 11.67 14.43 -6.44
C GLU A 531 12.38 15.43 -5.54
N GLY A 532 12.13 15.34 -4.25
CA GLY A 532 12.77 16.12 -3.22
C GLY A 532 12.89 15.34 -1.92
N PHE A 533 13.51 15.93 -0.93
CA PHE A 533 13.52 15.42 0.44
C PHE A 533 12.62 16.27 1.32
N LEU A 534 11.70 15.61 2.00
CA LEU A 534 10.95 16.19 3.10
C LEU A 534 11.64 15.86 4.41
N LYS A 535 12.00 16.87 5.17
CA LYS A 535 12.36 16.74 6.58
C LYS A 535 11.21 17.24 7.43
N TYR A 536 10.61 16.33 8.19
CA TYR A 536 9.57 16.62 9.15
C TYR A 536 10.00 16.12 10.53
N ARG A 537 10.26 17.04 11.44
CA ARG A 537 10.91 16.76 12.73
C ARG A 537 12.23 16.01 12.52
N ASP A 538 12.34 14.77 13.02
CA ASP A 538 13.53 13.91 12.86
C ASP A 538 13.44 12.95 11.67
N LEU A 539 12.27 12.89 11.02
CA LEU A 539 12.07 12.04 9.84
C LEU A 539 12.60 12.74 8.60
N LEU A 540 13.31 12.00 7.78
CA LEU A 540 13.75 12.42 6.45
C LEU A 540 13.21 11.43 5.43
N ILE A 541 12.33 11.91 4.56
CA ILE A 541 11.57 11.11 3.62
C ILE A 541 11.83 11.64 2.20
N ARG A 542 12.03 10.74 1.26
CA ARG A 542 12.10 11.05 -0.15
C ARG A 542 10.68 11.17 -0.71
N ILE A 543 10.38 12.24 -1.42
CA ILE A 543 9.03 12.50 -1.95
C ILE A 543 9.03 12.74 -3.45
N SER A 544 8.02 12.20 -4.12
CA SER A 544 7.66 12.58 -5.49
C SER A 544 6.83 13.86 -5.43
N LEU A 545 7.31 14.91 -6.09
CA LEU A 545 6.74 16.24 -5.97
C LEU A 545 5.39 16.37 -6.68
N LEU A 546 4.47 17.13 -6.10
CA LEU A 546 3.25 17.56 -6.77
C LEU A 546 3.59 18.58 -7.86
N MET A 547 3.38 18.21 -9.12
CA MET A 547 3.73 19.07 -10.25
C MET A 547 2.57 19.24 -11.23
N ILE A 548 2.35 20.46 -11.69
CA ILE A 548 1.46 20.75 -12.81
C ILE A 548 2.24 20.71 -14.13
N LYS A 549 1.62 20.15 -15.17
CA LYS A 549 2.23 20.11 -16.49
C LYS A 549 2.14 21.49 -17.17
N LYS A 550 3.15 21.84 -17.97
CA LYS A 550 3.18 23.13 -18.70
C LYS A 550 1.94 23.32 -19.58
N GLU A 551 1.43 22.24 -20.18
CA GLU A 551 0.22 22.25 -21.01
C GLU A 551 -1.05 22.55 -20.19
N GLU A 552 -1.11 22.05 -18.97
CA GLU A 552 -2.23 22.30 -18.05
C GLU A 552 -2.21 23.76 -17.55
N LEU A 553 -1.02 24.24 -17.21
CA LEU A 553 -0.83 25.63 -16.81
C LEU A 553 -1.29 26.61 -17.89
N SER A 554 -0.98 26.33 -19.17
CA SER A 554 -1.43 27.15 -20.30
C SER A 554 -2.96 27.17 -20.48
N LYS A 555 -3.66 26.07 -20.13
CA LYS A 555 -5.14 26.00 -20.14
C LYS A 555 -5.78 26.71 -18.94
N ILE A 556 -5.07 26.84 -17.83
CA ILE A 556 -5.56 27.53 -16.63
C ILE A 556 -5.48 29.05 -16.81
N LYS A 557 -4.42 29.52 -17.46
CA LYS A 557 -4.20 30.94 -17.76
C LYS A 557 -5.18 31.52 -18.79
N LYS A 558 -5.74 30.68 -19.66
CA LYS A 558 -6.82 31.00 -20.59
C LYS A 558 -8.20 30.88 -19.94
#